data_a15937195b7eea46431faa94967bf85c
#
_entry.id   a15937195b7eea46431faa94967bf85c
#
_cell.length_a   1.000
_cell.length_b   1.000
_cell.length_c   1.000
_cell.angle_alpha   90.00
_cell.angle_beta   90.00
_cell.angle_gamma   90.00
#
_symmetry.space_group_name_H-M   'P 1'
#
loop_
_entity.id
_entity.type
_entity.pdbx_description
1 polymer ?
#
loop_
_entity_poly.entity_id
_entity_poly.type
_entity_poly.pdbx_seq_one_letter_code
_entity_poly.pdbx_strand_id
1 'polypeptide(L)'
;MKKLLFTLFFVLGSMATALAENYPYRADYLWLTVPNHADWLYKTGERAKVEVSFSLYGMPQNVEVTYEIGPDMMPATSSGKVALKNGRAVIDMGTMKKPGFLDLRLSVDGKYQHHVKVGFSPEQLKPYTKNPADFDAFWKANLDEARKTPVSVSCNKVEKYTTDEFDCYLLKIKTDRRHSIYGYLTKPKKAGKYPVVLCPPGAGIKTIKEPMRSTYYAKNGFIRLEMEIHGLNPEMTDEQFKEITTAFDYENGYLTNGLDDRDNYYMKHVYVACVRAIDYLTSLPDWDGKNVFVQGGSQGGALSLVTAGLDPRVTACVANHPALSDMAGYLDNRAGGYPHFNRLKNMFTPEKVNTMAYYDVVNFARRITCPVYITWGYNDNVCPPTTSYIVWNLITAPKDALITPINEHWTTENTNFNQMVWLKKQMH
;
A
#
# COMPACT_ATOMS: atom_id res chain seq x y z
N MET A 1 -16.66 -42.70 -24.07
CA MET A 1 -15.62 -42.72 -23.04
C MET A 1 -14.36 -41.91 -23.41
N LYS A 2 -13.77 -42.05 -24.60
CA LYS A 2 -12.54 -41.30 -24.97
C LYS A 2 -12.69 -39.76 -25.02
N LYS A 3 -13.86 -39.24 -25.41
CA LYS A 3 -14.10 -37.76 -25.45
C LYS A 3 -14.27 -37.14 -24.09
N LEU A 4 -14.77 -37.87 -23.09
CA LEU A 4 -14.94 -37.36 -21.72
C LEU A 4 -13.61 -37.28 -20.99
N LEU A 5 -12.66 -38.20 -21.26
CA LEU A 5 -11.32 -38.19 -20.69
C LEU A 5 -10.50 -37.01 -21.20
N PHE A 6 -10.67 -36.65 -22.48
CA PHE A 6 -9.93 -35.51 -23.06
C PHE A 6 -10.39 -34.14 -22.50
N THR A 7 -11.72 -34.01 -22.26
CA THR A 7 -12.28 -32.80 -21.67
C THR A 7 -11.86 -32.65 -20.19
N LEU A 8 -11.77 -33.75 -19.44
CA LEU A 8 -11.33 -33.74 -18.06
C LEU A 8 -9.83 -33.39 -17.93
N PHE A 9 -9.00 -33.85 -18.87
CA PHE A 9 -7.58 -33.50 -18.91
C PHE A 9 -7.34 -32.03 -19.25
N PHE A 10 -8.18 -31.43 -20.12
CA PHE A 10 -8.07 -30.00 -20.46
C PHE A 10 -8.54 -29.10 -19.33
N VAL A 11 -9.57 -29.48 -18.57
CA VAL A 11 -10.06 -28.74 -17.40
C VAL A 11 -9.05 -28.83 -16.24
N LEU A 12 -8.40 -29.99 -16.04
CA LEU A 12 -7.34 -30.14 -15.05
C LEU A 12 -6.06 -29.39 -15.43
N GLY A 13 -5.73 -29.35 -16.73
CA GLY A 13 -4.57 -28.58 -17.21
C GLY A 13 -4.77 -27.04 -17.08
N SER A 14 -5.98 -26.54 -17.36
CA SER A 14 -6.29 -25.12 -17.21
C SER A 14 -6.41 -24.68 -15.73
N MET A 15 -6.89 -25.55 -14.83
CA MET A 15 -6.89 -25.29 -13.39
C MET A 15 -5.47 -25.30 -12.80
N ALA A 16 -4.56 -26.16 -13.29
CA ALA A 16 -3.18 -26.19 -12.82
C ALA A 16 -2.39 -24.94 -13.25
N THR A 17 -2.66 -24.39 -14.46
CA THR A 17 -2.03 -23.15 -14.92
C THR A 17 -2.58 -21.92 -14.20
N ALA A 18 -3.89 -21.87 -13.93
CA ALA A 18 -4.50 -20.76 -13.18
C ALA A 18 -4.02 -20.71 -11.71
N LEU A 19 -3.72 -21.87 -11.10
CA LEU A 19 -3.16 -21.94 -9.75
C LEU A 19 -1.66 -21.58 -9.71
N ALA A 20 -0.92 -21.79 -10.81
CA ALA A 20 0.51 -21.46 -10.89
C ALA A 20 0.77 -19.96 -11.06
N GLU A 21 -0.17 -19.18 -11.63
CA GLU A 21 -0.01 -17.74 -11.83
C GLU A 21 -0.08 -16.91 -10.54
N ASN A 22 -0.63 -17.46 -9.47
CA ASN A 22 -0.79 -16.76 -8.18
C ASN A 22 0.30 -17.07 -7.14
N TYR A 23 1.28 -17.90 -7.46
CA TYR A 23 2.38 -18.18 -6.55
C TYR A 23 3.55 -17.21 -6.80
N PRO A 24 4.14 -16.64 -5.73
CA PRO A 24 5.32 -15.79 -5.84
C PRO A 24 6.56 -16.56 -6.28
N TYR A 25 6.51 -17.88 -6.36
CA TYR A 25 7.59 -18.76 -6.78
C TYR A 25 7.32 -19.30 -8.18
N ARG A 26 8.25 -19.07 -9.09
CA ARG A 26 8.21 -19.70 -10.41
C ARG A 26 8.67 -21.14 -10.31
N ALA A 27 7.96 -22.03 -11.01
CA ALA A 27 8.29 -23.46 -10.99
C ALA A 27 9.59 -23.79 -11.75
N ASP A 28 10.02 -22.93 -12.68
CA ASP A 28 11.19 -23.15 -13.53
C ASP A 28 12.50 -22.75 -12.87
N TYR A 29 12.50 -21.74 -11.97
CA TYR A 29 13.69 -21.36 -11.21
C TYR A 29 13.35 -20.89 -9.80
N LEU A 30 14.33 -21.03 -8.90
CA LEU A 30 14.21 -20.61 -7.51
C LEU A 30 15.51 -19.95 -7.05
N TRP A 31 15.39 -18.74 -6.51
CA TRP A 31 16.40 -18.11 -5.70
C TRP A 31 16.06 -18.28 -4.21
N LEU A 32 17.08 -18.61 -3.41
CA LEU A 32 17.01 -18.50 -1.96
C LEU A 32 18.11 -17.57 -1.49
N THR A 33 17.77 -16.62 -0.64
CA THR A 33 18.70 -15.66 -0.04
C THR A 33 18.54 -15.68 1.46
N VAL A 34 19.61 -16.00 2.18
CA VAL A 34 19.62 -16.16 3.63
C VAL A 34 20.67 -15.23 4.22
N PRO A 35 20.28 -14.04 4.72
CA PRO A 35 21.15 -13.18 5.52
C PRO A 35 21.65 -13.90 6.76
N ASN A 36 22.86 -13.58 7.21
CA ASN A 36 23.45 -14.19 8.41
C ASN A 36 22.82 -13.74 9.73
N HIS A 37 21.86 -12.78 9.70
CA HIS A 37 20.96 -12.46 10.81
C HIS A 37 19.53 -12.88 10.45
N ALA A 38 18.85 -13.58 11.35
CA ALA A 38 17.54 -14.18 11.10
C ALA A 38 16.43 -13.12 10.88
N ASP A 39 16.55 -11.95 11.45
CA ASP A 39 15.63 -10.80 11.28
C ASP A 39 16.02 -9.88 10.12
N TRP A 40 17.15 -10.17 9.44
CA TRP A 40 17.73 -9.37 8.36
C TRP A 40 18.16 -7.97 8.80
N LEU A 41 18.37 -7.75 10.10
CA LEU A 41 18.73 -6.46 10.68
C LEU A 41 20.13 -6.50 11.27
N TYR A 42 20.84 -5.39 11.13
CA TYR A 42 22.21 -5.16 11.57
C TYR A 42 22.31 -3.80 12.27
N LYS A 43 23.29 -3.63 13.12
CA LYS A 43 23.68 -2.29 13.59
C LYS A 43 24.51 -1.59 12.52
N THR A 44 24.44 -0.27 12.47
CA THR A 44 25.38 0.51 11.64
C THR A 44 26.82 0.14 12.00
N GLY A 45 27.66 -0.13 10.97
CA GLY A 45 29.04 -0.60 11.14
C GLY A 45 29.21 -2.11 11.14
N GLU A 46 28.18 -2.90 11.40
CA GLU A 46 28.23 -4.36 11.23
C GLU A 46 28.31 -4.74 9.76
N ARG A 47 28.80 -5.96 9.47
CA ARG A 47 28.88 -6.49 8.10
C ARG A 47 27.77 -7.50 7.85
N ALA A 48 27.00 -7.25 6.84
CA ALA A 48 25.97 -8.17 6.36
C ALA A 48 26.57 -9.16 5.35
N LYS A 49 26.25 -10.43 5.52
CA LYS A 49 26.58 -11.51 4.57
C LYS A 49 25.30 -12.25 4.20
N VAL A 50 25.18 -12.63 2.93
CA VAL A 50 24.00 -13.34 2.44
C VAL A 50 24.48 -14.61 1.75
N GLU A 51 23.99 -15.76 2.23
CA GLU A 51 24.08 -16.99 1.44
C GLU A 51 23.05 -16.90 0.33
N VAL A 52 23.48 -17.10 -0.90
CA VAL A 52 22.64 -17.13 -2.09
C VAL A 52 22.67 -18.51 -2.71
N SER A 53 21.50 -19.00 -3.14
CA SER A 53 21.41 -20.23 -3.91
C SER A 53 20.48 -20.07 -5.09
N PHE A 54 20.79 -20.78 -6.16
CA PHE A 54 20.04 -20.76 -7.40
C PHE A 54 19.81 -22.18 -7.93
N SER A 55 18.57 -22.47 -8.31
CA SER A 55 18.14 -23.75 -8.87
C SER A 55 17.32 -23.53 -10.14
N LEU A 56 17.50 -24.40 -11.13
CA LEU A 56 16.61 -24.54 -12.29
C LEU A 56 15.93 -25.90 -12.24
N TYR A 57 14.62 -25.90 -12.41
CA TYR A 57 13.79 -27.14 -12.37
C TYR A 57 14.09 -28.00 -11.14
N GLY A 58 14.31 -27.37 -10.00
CA GLY A 58 14.63 -28.02 -8.73
C GLY A 58 16.08 -28.50 -8.58
N MET A 59 16.93 -28.31 -9.59
CA MET A 59 18.35 -28.75 -9.59
C MET A 59 19.27 -27.57 -9.28
N PRO A 60 20.12 -27.64 -8.24
CA PRO A 60 21.14 -26.63 -7.96
C PRO A 60 22.06 -26.40 -9.17
N GLN A 61 22.38 -25.14 -9.45
CA GLN A 61 23.17 -24.73 -10.62
C GLN A 61 24.55 -24.25 -10.20
N ASN A 62 25.60 -24.77 -10.84
CA ASN A 62 26.98 -24.27 -10.74
C ASN A 62 27.22 -23.23 -11.83
N VAL A 63 26.77 -22.01 -11.62
CA VAL A 63 26.82 -20.92 -12.58
C VAL A 63 27.50 -19.69 -11.98
N GLU A 64 27.95 -18.78 -12.82
CA GLU A 64 28.40 -17.46 -12.38
C GLU A 64 27.20 -16.55 -12.16
N VAL A 65 27.11 -15.95 -10.98
CA VAL A 65 26.13 -14.94 -10.61
C VAL A 65 26.80 -13.58 -10.67
N THR A 66 26.23 -12.67 -11.44
CA THR A 66 26.57 -11.23 -11.35
C THR A 66 25.76 -10.59 -10.24
N TYR A 67 26.36 -9.68 -9.48
CA TYR A 67 25.66 -8.97 -8.43
C TYR A 67 26.03 -7.49 -8.38
N GLU A 68 25.07 -6.72 -7.89
CA GLU A 68 25.23 -5.31 -7.55
C GLU A 68 24.78 -5.08 -6.12
N ILE A 69 25.48 -4.19 -5.40
CA ILE A 69 25.11 -3.79 -4.03
C ILE A 69 25.01 -2.26 -3.99
N GLY A 70 23.93 -1.76 -3.42
CA GLY A 70 23.75 -0.31 -3.24
C GLY A 70 22.71 -0.01 -2.17
N PRO A 71 22.57 1.25 -1.77
CA PRO A 71 21.47 1.64 -0.88
C PRO A 71 20.12 1.36 -1.53
N ASP A 72 19.12 1.09 -0.69
CA ASP A 72 17.72 0.90 -1.10
C ASP A 72 17.26 1.95 -2.10
N MET A 73 16.73 1.52 -3.25
CA MET A 73 16.23 2.36 -4.36
C MET A 73 17.26 3.33 -4.99
N MET A 74 18.54 3.20 -4.64
CA MET A 74 19.62 4.04 -5.16
C MET A 74 20.52 3.26 -6.13
N PRO A 75 21.36 3.95 -6.92
CA PRO A 75 22.36 3.29 -7.75
C PRO A 75 23.29 2.38 -6.95
N ALA A 76 23.76 1.34 -7.59
CA ALA A 76 24.77 0.45 -7.01
C ALA A 76 26.06 1.20 -6.68
N THR A 77 26.64 0.89 -5.53
CA THR A 77 27.94 1.43 -5.08
C THR A 77 29.08 0.41 -5.27
N SER A 78 28.74 -0.86 -5.46
CA SER A 78 29.66 -1.92 -5.80
C SER A 78 28.99 -2.99 -6.63
N SER A 79 29.78 -3.75 -7.39
CA SER A 79 29.34 -4.86 -8.18
C SER A 79 30.42 -5.95 -8.24
N GLY A 80 30.02 -7.15 -8.60
CA GLY A 80 30.97 -8.26 -8.71
C GLY A 80 30.35 -9.49 -9.35
N LYS A 81 31.12 -10.58 -9.32
CA LYS A 81 30.71 -11.88 -9.78
C LYS A 81 31.12 -12.93 -8.77
N VAL A 82 30.33 -13.98 -8.65
CA VAL A 82 30.61 -15.12 -7.80
C VAL A 82 30.17 -16.41 -8.49
N ALA A 83 31.04 -17.42 -8.47
CA ALA A 83 30.68 -18.75 -8.95
C ALA A 83 29.97 -19.54 -7.85
N LEU A 84 28.78 -20.05 -8.15
CA LEU A 84 28.08 -20.96 -7.24
C LEU A 84 28.76 -22.34 -7.24
N LYS A 85 28.98 -22.89 -6.06
CA LYS A 85 29.46 -24.28 -5.84
C LYS A 85 28.32 -25.07 -5.20
N ASN A 86 27.93 -26.17 -5.82
CA ASN A 86 26.72 -26.92 -5.44
C ASN A 86 25.47 -26.01 -5.33
N GLY A 87 25.37 -25.07 -6.27
CA GLY A 87 24.27 -24.09 -6.34
C GLY A 87 24.31 -23.01 -5.29
N ARG A 88 25.41 -22.79 -4.54
CA ARG A 88 25.47 -21.82 -3.42
C ARG A 88 26.75 -20.99 -3.43
N ALA A 89 26.63 -19.78 -2.88
CA ALA A 89 27.77 -18.92 -2.52
C ALA A 89 27.38 -17.98 -1.37
N VAL A 90 28.37 -17.36 -0.74
CA VAL A 90 28.16 -16.29 0.24
C VAL A 90 28.68 -14.99 -0.35
N ILE A 91 27.84 -13.97 -0.34
CA ILE A 91 28.19 -12.61 -0.78
C ILE A 91 28.28 -11.71 0.47
N ASP A 92 29.38 -11.00 0.58
CA ASP A 92 29.57 -9.98 1.60
C ASP A 92 28.98 -8.67 1.07
N MET A 93 27.88 -8.20 1.65
CA MET A 93 27.21 -6.96 1.26
C MET A 93 27.93 -5.72 1.81
N GLY A 94 28.87 -5.90 2.72
CA GLY A 94 29.52 -4.77 3.39
C GLY A 94 28.73 -4.25 4.58
N THR A 95 28.73 -2.93 4.76
CA THR A 95 28.11 -2.26 5.91
C THR A 95 27.57 -0.88 5.53
N MET A 96 26.71 -0.33 6.37
CA MET A 96 26.29 1.07 6.31
C MET A 96 26.79 1.86 7.53
N LYS A 97 27.22 3.10 7.30
CA LYS A 97 27.62 4.04 8.36
C LYS A 97 26.46 4.89 8.89
N LYS A 98 25.35 4.92 8.15
CA LYS A 98 24.09 5.61 8.50
C LYS A 98 22.94 4.62 8.48
N PRO A 99 21.86 4.86 9.24
CA PRO A 99 20.65 4.04 9.17
C PRO A 99 20.09 3.94 7.76
N GLY A 100 19.61 2.75 7.38
CA GLY A 100 19.06 2.52 6.03
C GLY A 100 18.98 1.06 5.67
N PHE A 101 18.82 0.79 4.37
CA PHE A 101 18.82 -0.55 3.80
C PHE A 101 19.86 -0.68 2.68
N LEU A 102 20.57 -1.81 2.63
CA LEU A 102 21.34 -2.24 1.46
C LEU A 102 20.52 -3.24 0.65
N ASP A 103 20.59 -3.09 -0.66
CA ASP A 103 19.95 -3.95 -1.67
C ASP A 103 21.03 -4.72 -2.43
N LEU A 104 21.00 -6.05 -2.33
CA LEU A 104 21.79 -6.98 -3.13
C LEU A 104 20.93 -7.46 -4.31
N ARG A 105 21.30 -7.06 -5.51
CA ARG A 105 20.65 -7.45 -6.77
C ARG A 105 21.46 -8.53 -7.42
N LEU A 106 20.82 -9.61 -7.83
CA LEU A 106 21.42 -10.83 -8.36
C LEU A 106 20.92 -11.08 -9.78
N SER A 107 21.80 -11.59 -10.64
CA SER A 107 21.43 -11.99 -11.98
C SER A 107 22.27 -13.17 -12.48
N VAL A 108 21.62 -14.14 -13.13
CA VAL A 108 22.25 -15.17 -13.94
C VAL A 108 21.88 -14.92 -15.39
N ASP A 109 22.88 -14.77 -16.27
CA ASP A 109 22.76 -14.55 -17.71
C ASP A 109 21.86 -13.34 -18.11
N GLY A 110 21.69 -12.36 -17.22
CA GLY A 110 20.78 -11.23 -17.41
C GLY A 110 19.29 -11.60 -17.41
N LYS A 111 18.97 -12.89 -17.33
CA LYS A 111 17.61 -13.44 -17.45
C LYS A 111 16.96 -13.73 -16.09
N TYR A 112 17.68 -14.39 -15.20
CA TYR A 112 17.15 -14.81 -13.91
C TYR A 112 17.57 -13.80 -12.85
N GLN A 113 16.66 -12.93 -12.46
CA GLN A 113 16.93 -11.83 -11.54
C GLN A 113 16.28 -12.07 -10.19
N HIS A 114 16.92 -11.58 -9.13
CA HIS A 114 16.42 -11.57 -7.77
C HIS A 114 17.07 -10.43 -6.99
N HIS A 115 16.51 -10.09 -5.86
CA HIS A 115 17.17 -9.17 -4.93
C HIS A 115 16.80 -9.47 -3.47
N VAL A 116 17.64 -8.99 -2.57
CA VAL A 116 17.42 -9.08 -1.13
C VAL A 116 17.92 -7.82 -0.44
N LYS A 117 17.09 -7.27 0.42
CA LYS A 117 17.43 -6.07 1.19
C LYS A 117 17.63 -6.42 2.67
N VAL A 118 18.65 -5.83 3.27
CA VAL A 118 18.93 -5.94 4.70
C VAL A 118 18.99 -4.56 5.34
N GLY A 119 18.47 -4.44 6.57
CA GLY A 119 18.36 -3.17 7.28
C GLY A 119 19.53 -2.93 8.24
N PHE A 120 19.97 -1.68 8.33
CA PHE A 120 21.00 -1.21 9.28
C PHE A 120 20.40 -0.14 10.19
N SER A 121 20.19 -0.46 11.46
CA SER A 121 19.58 0.39 12.49
C SER A 121 18.35 1.16 11.98
N PRO A 122 17.38 0.50 11.29
CA PRO A 122 16.26 1.21 10.66
C PRO A 122 15.33 1.90 11.66
N GLU A 123 15.36 1.51 12.93
CA GLU A 123 14.67 2.19 14.03
C GLU A 123 15.17 3.63 14.27
N GLN A 124 16.31 3.99 13.72
CA GLN A 124 16.90 5.34 13.82
C GLN A 124 16.62 6.21 12.60
N LEU A 125 15.95 5.66 11.57
CA LEU A 125 15.59 6.42 10.38
C LEU A 125 14.64 7.58 10.73
N LYS A 126 14.95 8.76 10.17
CA LYS A 126 14.18 9.99 10.33
C LYS A 126 13.74 10.51 8.97
N PRO A 127 12.59 11.20 8.86
CA PRO A 127 12.13 11.75 7.59
C PRO A 127 13.03 12.92 7.15
N TYR A 128 13.21 13.07 5.84
CA TYR A 128 13.69 14.29 5.21
C TYR A 128 12.58 15.36 5.19
N THR A 129 11.35 14.91 4.93
CA THR A 129 10.18 15.77 4.85
C THR A 129 9.96 16.55 6.14
N LYS A 130 9.91 17.88 6.02
CA LYS A 130 9.69 18.79 7.15
C LYS A 130 8.22 18.72 7.61
N ASN A 131 8.01 19.06 8.88
CA ASN A 131 6.67 19.25 9.42
C ASN A 131 6.32 20.75 9.37
N PRO A 132 5.43 21.23 8.50
CA PRO A 132 5.06 22.64 8.42
C PRO A 132 4.44 23.14 9.73
N ALA A 133 4.77 24.33 10.15
CA ALA A 133 4.27 24.91 11.41
C ALA A 133 2.75 25.14 11.39
N ASP A 134 2.18 25.41 10.23
CA ASP A 134 0.75 25.65 10.02
C ASP A 134 0.00 24.40 9.49
N PHE A 135 0.60 23.22 9.54
CA PHE A 135 0.02 21.98 9.01
C PHE A 135 -1.39 21.70 9.54
N ASP A 136 -1.57 21.80 10.85
CA ASP A 136 -2.86 21.51 11.49
C ASP A 136 -3.91 22.57 11.14
N ALA A 137 -3.51 23.83 11.10
CA ALA A 137 -4.38 24.92 10.69
C ALA A 137 -4.82 24.79 9.21
N PHE A 138 -3.88 24.40 8.33
CA PHE A 138 -4.15 24.14 6.91
C PHE A 138 -5.20 23.05 6.73
N TRP A 139 -5.02 21.90 7.35
CA TRP A 139 -5.96 20.78 7.20
C TRP A 139 -7.30 21.06 7.86
N LYS A 140 -7.30 21.70 9.05
CA LYS A 140 -8.54 22.12 9.71
C LYS A 140 -9.36 23.04 8.81
N ALA A 141 -8.74 24.06 8.21
CA ALA A 141 -9.44 25.01 7.33
C ALA A 141 -10.04 24.31 6.11
N ASN A 142 -9.31 23.36 5.48
CA ASN A 142 -9.81 22.62 4.32
C ASN A 142 -10.99 21.69 4.68
N LEU A 143 -10.94 21.04 5.84
CA LEU A 143 -12.04 20.19 6.31
C LEU A 143 -13.27 21.02 6.72
N ASP A 144 -13.07 22.15 7.39
CA ASP A 144 -14.16 23.05 7.75
C ASP A 144 -14.85 23.61 6.50
N GLU A 145 -14.07 23.97 5.45
CA GLU A 145 -14.63 24.44 4.17
C GLU A 145 -15.46 23.33 3.49
N ALA A 146 -14.94 22.12 3.43
CA ALA A 146 -15.64 20.98 2.84
C ALA A 146 -16.96 20.67 3.58
N ARG A 147 -16.95 20.78 4.90
CA ARG A 147 -18.13 20.55 5.77
C ARG A 147 -19.23 21.58 5.64
N LYS A 148 -18.96 22.76 5.04
CA LYS A 148 -20.04 23.71 4.67
C LYS A 148 -20.99 23.11 3.63
N THR A 149 -20.55 22.12 2.85
CA THR A 149 -21.40 21.35 1.96
C THR A 149 -21.95 20.14 2.72
N PRO A 150 -23.28 20.05 2.92
CA PRO A 150 -23.87 18.88 3.54
C PRO A 150 -23.51 17.58 2.79
N VAL A 151 -23.33 16.49 3.52
CA VAL A 151 -23.15 15.18 2.90
C VAL A 151 -24.44 14.78 2.20
N SER A 152 -24.39 14.68 0.88
CA SER A 152 -25.50 14.19 0.05
C SER A 152 -25.07 12.89 -0.62
N VAL A 153 -25.92 11.87 -0.51
CA VAL A 153 -25.60 10.52 -0.97
C VAL A 153 -26.73 9.97 -1.82
N SER A 154 -26.38 9.57 -3.05
CA SER A 154 -27.22 8.63 -3.83
C SER A 154 -26.83 7.22 -3.40
N CYS A 155 -27.82 6.40 -3.06
CA CYS A 155 -27.64 5.06 -2.52
C CYS A 155 -28.55 4.08 -3.28
N ASN A 156 -27.96 3.26 -4.15
CA ASN A 156 -28.67 2.30 -4.99
C ASN A 156 -28.27 0.89 -4.59
N LYS A 157 -29.25 0.08 -4.22
CA LYS A 157 -29.01 -1.35 -3.93
C LYS A 157 -28.57 -2.08 -5.17
N VAL A 158 -27.54 -2.92 -5.04
CA VAL A 158 -26.99 -3.71 -6.15
C VAL A 158 -27.32 -5.17 -5.92
N GLU A 159 -28.43 -5.63 -6.51
CA GLU A 159 -28.95 -6.97 -6.25
C GLU A 159 -27.97 -8.07 -6.65
N LYS A 160 -27.22 -7.91 -7.74
CA LYS A 160 -26.20 -8.90 -8.20
C LYS A 160 -25.06 -9.13 -7.18
N TYR A 161 -24.86 -8.20 -6.23
CA TYR A 161 -23.85 -8.28 -5.18
C TYR A 161 -24.45 -8.44 -3.77
N THR A 162 -25.76 -8.48 -3.68
CA THR A 162 -26.49 -8.75 -2.43
C THR A 162 -26.61 -10.25 -2.22
N THR A 163 -26.45 -10.73 -0.99
CA THR A 163 -26.55 -12.15 -0.60
C THR A 163 -27.56 -12.33 0.51
N ASP A 164 -27.76 -13.56 1.01
CA ASP A 164 -28.61 -13.80 2.18
C ASP A 164 -28.04 -13.22 3.48
N GLU A 165 -26.71 -13.02 3.55
CA GLU A 165 -26.01 -12.56 4.75
C GLU A 165 -25.86 -11.03 4.81
N PHE A 166 -25.69 -10.35 3.66
CA PHE A 166 -25.44 -8.91 3.59
C PHE A 166 -26.04 -8.24 2.36
N ASP A 167 -26.30 -6.95 2.47
CA ASP A 167 -26.70 -6.09 1.36
C ASP A 167 -25.48 -5.34 0.80
N CYS A 168 -25.51 -5.07 -0.50
CA CYS A 168 -24.53 -4.26 -1.21
C CYS A 168 -25.21 -3.05 -1.88
N TYR A 169 -24.62 -1.86 -1.70
CA TYR A 169 -25.13 -0.62 -2.27
C TYR A 169 -24.02 0.10 -3.04
N LEU A 170 -24.34 0.61 -4.22
CA LEU A 170 -23.50 1.58 -4.92
C LEU A 170 -23.88 2.99 -4.42
N LEU A 171 -22.89 3.67 -3.89
CA LEU A 171 -23.01 5.04 -3.38
C LEU A 171 -22.35 6.03 -4.32
N LYS A 172 -22.95 7.21 -4.42
CA LYS A 172 -22.27 8.44 -4.86
C LYS A 172 -22.34 9.43 -3.72
N ILE A 173 -21.19 9.77 -3.14
CA ILE A 173 -21.07 10.64 -1.96
C ILE A 173 -20.53 12.00 -2.41
N LYS A 174 -21.26 13.08 -2.16
CA LYS A 174 -20.78 14.44 -2.36
C LYS A 174 -19.85 14.83 -1.21
N THR A 175 -18.58 15.09 -1.53
CA THR A 175 -17.51 15.33 -0.54
C THR A 175 -17.28 16.81 -0.24
N ASP A 176 -17.46 17.65 -1.25
CA ASP A 176 -17.42 19.12 -1.15
C ASP A 176 -18.28 19.76 -2.26
N ARG A 177 -18.18 21.07 -2.45
CA ARG A 177 -18.97 21.78 -3.45
C ARG A 177 -18.73 21.29 -4.88
N ARG A 178 -17.54 20.79 -5.21
CA ARG A 178 -17.11 20.43 -6.58
C ARG A 178 -17.00 18.92 -6.79
N HIS A 179 -16.65 18.15 -5.75
CA HIS A 179 -16.25 16.77 -5.89
C HIS A 179 -17.28 15.80 -5.30
N SER A 180 -17.31 14.63 -5.89
CA SER A 180 -18.02 13.47 -5.39
C SER A 180 -17.14 12.23 -5.59
N ILE A 181 -17.34 11.21 -4.79
CA ILE A 181 -16.72 9.90 -4.94
C ILE A 181 -17.80 8.84 -5.09
N TYR A 182 -17.43 7.71 -5.66
CA TYR A 182 -18.26 6.51 -5.64
C TYR A 182 -17.68 5.46 -4.69
N GLY A 183 -18.51 4.53 -4.28
CA GLY A 183 -18.06 3.39 -3.48
C GLY A 183 -19.14 2.33 -3.35
N TYR A 184 -18.71 1.12 -3.02
CA TYR A 184 -19.61 0.05 -2.63
C TYR A 184 -19.67 -0.09 -1.12
N LEU A 185 -20.86 0.07 -0.57
CA LEU A 185 -21.16 -0.19 0.84
C LEU A 185 -21.71 -1.61 0.98
N THR A 186 -21.05 -2.44 1.75
CA THR A 186 -21.57 -3.74 2.18
C THR A 186 -21.91 -3.70 3.65
N LYS A 187 -23.11 -4.19 4.02
CA LYS A 187 -23.54 -4.22 5.42
C LYS A 187 -24.34 -5.49 5.74
N PRO A 188 -24.24 -6.04 6.98
CA PRO A 188 -25.05 -7.18 7.39
C PRO A 188 -26.55 -6.93 7.20
N LYS A 189 -27.30 -7.94 6.74
CA LYS A 189 -28.77 -7.89 6.66
C LYS A 189 -29.44 -7.98 8.03
N LYS A 190 -28.79 -8.67 8.96
CA LYS A 190 -29.31 -8.79 10.31
C LYS A 190 -29.41 -7.41 10.95
N ALA A 191 -30.56 -7.08 11.51
CA ALA A 191 -30.73 -5.83 12.25
C ALA A 191 -29.74 -5.77 13.43
N GLY A 192 -29.09 -4.60 13.58
CA GLY A 192 -28.09 -4.43 14.64
C GLY A 192 -27.32 -3.11 14.51
N LYS A 193 -26.36 -2.95 15.40
CA LYS A 193 -25.39 -1.86 15.39
C LYS A 193 -24.01 -2.44 15.09
N TYR A 194 -23.28 -1.83 14.17
CA TYR A 194 -22.06 -2.40 13.62
C TYR A 194 -20.93 -1.36 13.55
N PRO A 195 -19.69 -1.77 13.78
CA PRO A 195 -18.54 -0.94 13.47
C PRO A 195 -18.51 -0.61 11.98
N VAL A 196 -17.96 0.55 11.64
CA VAL A 196 -17.74 0.95 10.26
C VAL A 196 -16.28 0.85 9.87
N VAL A 197 -15.99 0.47 8.63
CA VAL A 197 -14.63 0.47 8.07
C VAL A 197 -14.61 1.12 6.70
N LEU A 198 -13.75 2.14 6.56
CA LEU A 198 -13.45 2.78 5.28
C LEU A 198 -12.25 2.09 4.63
N CYS A 199 -12.37 1.74 3.36
CA CYS A 199 -11.32 1.10 2.57
C CYS A 199 -10.98 1.95 1.34
N PRO A 200 -10.02 2.87 1.44
CA PRO A 200 -9.55 3.66 0.31
C PRO A 200 -8.68 2.83 -0.66
N PRO A 201 -8.62 3.22 -1.96
CA PRO A 201 -7.98 2.43 -3.01
C PRO A 201 -6.45 2.57 -3.04
N GLY A 202 -5.79 1.57 -3.62
CA GLY A 202 -4.41 1.70 -4.10
C GLY A 202 -4.29 2.70 -5.25
N ALA A 203 -3.07 3.04 -5.67
CA ALA A 203 -2.80 4.02 -6.71
C ALA A 203 -3.32 3.59 -8.10
N GLY A 204 -3.47 4.57 -8.98
CA GLY A 204 -3.94 4.44 -10.35
C GLY A 204 -5.34 5.01 -10.55
N ILE A 205 -5.62 5.46 -11.78
CA ILE A 205 -6.97 5.84 -12.19
C ILE A 205 -7.71 4.55 -12.53
N LYS A 206 -8.60 4.14 -11.64
CA LYS A 206 -9.32 2.86 -11.73
C LYS A 206 -10.67 2.93 -11.06
N THR A 207 -11.57 2.07 -11.48
CA THR A 207 -12.84 1.83 -10.83
C THR A 207 -12.78 0.60 -9.92
N ILE A 208 -13.81 0.41 -9.10
CA ILE A 208 -13.93 -0.78 -8.25
C ILE A 208 -14.52 -1.92 -9.09
N LYS A 209 -13.68 -2.86 -9.54
CA LYS A 209 -14.10 -3.98 -10.39
C LYS A 209 -14.57 -5.22 -9.61
N GLU A 210 -14.09 -5.39 -8.38
CA GLU A 210 -14.33 -6.59 -7.56
C GLU A 210 -14.90 -6.23 -6.17
N PRO A 211 -16.12 -5.67 -6.08
CA PRO A 211 -16.68 -5.23 -4.79
C PRO A 211 -16.92 -6.39 -3.82
N MET A 212 -16.93 -7.63 -4.34
CA MET A 212 -17.16 -8.84 -3.54
C MET A 212 -15.88 -9.40 -2.89
N ARG A 213 -14.70 -8.91 -3.26
CA ARG A 213 -13.42 -9.47 -2.79
C ARG A 213 -13.25 -9.47 -1.26
N SER A 214 -13.81 -8.48 -0.56
CA SER A 214 -13.64 -8.32 0.89
C SER A 214 -14.97 -8.45 1.65
N THR A 215 -15.91 -9.26 1.16
CA THR A 215 -17.22 -9.47 1.79
C THR A 215 -17.17 -10.15 3.14
N TYR A 216 -16.02 -10.75 3.50
CA TYR A 216 -15.79 -11.28 4.84
C TYR A 216 -15.93 -10.21 5.95
N TYR A 217 -15.76 -8.92 5.65
CA TYR A 217 -16.06 -7.85 6.61
C TYR A 217 -17.55 -7.84 6.97
N ALA A 218 -18.45 -7.77 5.99
CA ALA A 218 -19.89 -7.77 6.24
C ALA A 218 -20.37 -9.06 6.90
N LYS A 219 -19.83 -10.22 6.48
CA LYS A 219 -20.11 -11.53 7.10
C LYS A 219 -19.64 -11.59 8.58
N ASN A 220 -18.66 -10.82 8.97
CA ASN A 220 -18.15 -10.72 10.33
C ASN A 220 -18.69 -9.53 11.12
N GLY A 221 -19.78 -8.91 10.64
CA GLY A 221 -20.49 -7.86 11.40
C GLY A 221 -19.89 -6.47 11.28
N PHE A 222 -19.35 -6.11 10.10
CA PHE A 222 -18.88 -4.76 9.80
C PHE A 222 -19.74 -4.11 8.70
N ILE A 223 -19.92 -2.81 8.77
CA ILE A 223 -20.32 -1.98 7.62
C ILE A 223 -19.03 -1.54 6.93
N ARG A 224 -18.82 -1.94 5.67
CA ARG A 224 -17.59 -1.64 4.94
C ARG A 224 -17.92 -0.76 3.72
N LEU A 225 -17.20 0.34 3.58
CA LEU A 225 -17.20 1.19 2.40
C LEU A 225 -15.87 1.04 1.65
N GLU A 226 -15.90 0.41 0.48
CA GLU A 226 -14.82 0.45 -0.49
C GLU A 226 -15.05 1.64 -1.41
N MET A 227 -14.13 2.61 -1.42
CA MET A 227 -14.28 3.84 -2.18
C MET A 227 -13.28 3.92 -3.35
N GLU A 228 -13.66 4.66 -4.39
CA GLU A 228 -12.74 5.24 -5.37
C GLU A 228 -12.51 6.73 -5.04
N ILE A 229 -11.58 7.38 -5.72
CA ILE A 229 -11.13 8.74 -5.36
C ILE A 229 -11.17 9.75 -6.52
N HIS A 230 -11.62 9.35 -7.68
CA HIS A 230 -11.57 10.15 -8.91
C HIS A 230 -12.95 10.64 -9.36
N GLY A 231 -14.01 10.24 -8.68
CA GLY A 231 -15.41 10.52 -9.08
C GLY A 231 -15.88 9.66 -10.24
N LEU A 232 -15.28 8.49 -10.45
CA LEU A 232 -15.59 7.58 -11.55
C LEU A 232 -16.63 6.55 -11.12
N ASN A 233 -17.77 6.50 -11.86
CA ASN A 233 -18.79 5.50 -11.60
C ASN A 233 -18.27 4.08 -11.89
N PRO A 234 -18.25 3.14 -10.93
CA PRO A 234 -17.80 1.78 -11.17
C PRO A 234 -18.61 1.01 -12.22
N GLU A 235 -19.81 1.46 -12.55
CA GLU A 235 -20.68 0.84 -13.57
C GLU A 235 -20.52 1.41 -14.99
N MET A 236 -19.56 2.35 -15.19
CA MET A 236 -19.25 2.81 -16.54
C MET A 236 -18.71 1.68 -17.41
N THR A 237 -18.94 1.77 -18.74
CA THR A 237 -18.39 0.80 -19.68
C THR A 237 -16.87 0.91 -19.79
N ASP A 238 -16.21 -0.14 -20.29
CA ASP A 238 -14.76 -0.09 -20.54
C ASP A 238 -14.39 0.97 -21.58
N GLU A 239 -15.26 1.25 -22.56
CA GLU A 239 -15.08 2.31 -23.54
C GLU A 239 -15.12 3.70 -22.91
N GLN A 240 -16.12 3.96 -22.04
CA GLN A 240 -16.22 5.21 -21.28
C GLN A 240 -15.00 5.41 -20.37
N PHE A 241 -14.56 4.36 -19.69
CA PHE A 241 -13.40 4.38 -18.84
C PHE A 241 -12.12 4.67 -19.66
N LYS A 242 -11.97 4.04 -20.81
CA LYS A 242 -10.82 4.28 -21.73
C LYS A 242 -10.80 5.71 -22.24
N GLU A 243 -11.94 6.27 -22.61
CA GLU A 243 -12.05 7.67 -23.04
C GLU A 243 -11.57 8.63 -21.96
N ILE A 244 -12.04 8.46 -20.72
CA ILE A 244 -11.63 9.28 -19.57
C ILE A 244 -10.12 9.14 -19.31
N THR A 245 -9.60 7.92 -19.24
CA THR A 245 -8.17 7.71 -18.95
C THR A 245 -7.26 8.23 -20.06
N THR A 246 -7.70 8.18 -21.31
CA THR A 246 -7.01 8.79 -22.44
C THR A 246 -6.96 10.32 -22.33
N ALA A 247 -8.05 10.94 -21.88
CA ALA A 247 -8.12 12.38 -21.66
C ALA A 247 -7.19 12.87 -20.52
N PHE A 248 -6.91 12.01 -19.53
CA PHE A 248 -5.96 12.29 -18.44
C PHE A 248 -4.51 11.96 -18.79
N ASP A 249 -4.22 11.47 -19.99
CA ASP A 249 -2.94 11.21 -20.61
C ASP A 249 -2.10 10.09 -19.98
N TYR A 250 -2.25 9.76 -18.69
CA TYR A 250 -1.48 8.69 -18.07
C TYR A 250 -2.04 8.28 -16.69
N GLU A 251 -1.73 7.07 -16.30
CA GLU A 251 -2.32 6.37 -15.15
C GLU A 251 -2.11 7.06 -13.80
N ASN A 252 -0.96 7.68 -13.57
CA ASN A 252 -0.60 8.29 -12.28
C ASN A 252 -0.44 9.83 -12.33
N GLY A 253 -0.88 10.48 -13.40
CA GLY A 253 -0.72 11.92 -13.58
C GLY A 253 -1.35 12.79 -12.51
N TYR A 254 -2.41 12.32 -11.88
CA TYR A 254 -3.03 13.01 -10.76
C TYR A 254 -2.07 13.26 -9.59
N LEU A 255 -1.03 12.45 -9.41
CA LEU A 255 -0.04 12.61 -8.35
C LEU A 255 0.91 13.79 -8.57
N THR A 256 0.95 14.34 -9.77
CA THR A 256 1.74 15.55 -10.10
C THR A 256 0.86 16.77 -10.33
N ASN A 257 -0.46 16.58 -10.47
CA ASN A 257 -1.40 17.64 -10.82
C ASN A 257 -1.54 18.65 -9.68
N GLY A 258 -1.13 19.90 -9.94
CA GLY A 258 -1.17 21.00 -8.99
C GLY A 258 -0.10 20.96 -7.90
N LEU A 259 0.94 20.10 -8.03
CA LEU A 259 1.97 19.93 -7.01
C LEU A 259 2.79 21.21 -6.73
N ASP A 260 2.75 22.21 -7.59
CA ASP A 260 3.40 23.50 -7.36
C ASP A 260 2.71 24.36 -6.29
N ASP A 261 1.45 24.05 -5.95
CA ASP A 261 0.65 24.81 -5.01
C ASP A 261 -0.14 23.89 -4.08
N ARG A 262 0.13 24.02 -2.76
CA ARG A 262 -0.55 23.20 -1.74
C ARG A 262 -2.07 23.34 -1.74
N ASP A 263 -2.60 24.49 -2.17
CA ASP A 263 -4.04 24.75 -2.20
C ASP A 263 -4.74 24.19 -3.45
N ASN A 264 -3.97 23.86 -4.49
CA ASN A 264 -4.45 23.33 -5.75
C ASN A 264 -4.00 21.89 -6.06
N TYR A 265 -3.18 21.29 -5.19
CA TYR A 265 -2.72 19.92 -5.37
C TYR A 265 -3.88 18.92 -5.36
N TYR A 266 -3.89 18.04 -6.36
CA TYR A 266 -4.96 17.06 -6.57
C TYR A 266 -5.29 16.25 -5.31
N MET A 267 -4.28 15.82 -4.56
CA MET A 267 -4.49 14.99 -3.38
C MET A 267 -5.26 15.69 -2.25
N LYS A 268 -5.46 17.02 -2.31
CA LYS A 268 -6.26 17.74 -1.32
C LYS A 268 -7.69 17.23 -1.26
N HIS A 269 -8.38 17.18 -2.40
CA HIS A 269 -9.75 16.69 -2.42
C HIS A 269 -9.86 15.20 -2.10
N VAL A 270 -8.82 14.40 -2.43
CA VAL A 270 -8.75 12.98 -2.08
C VAL A 270 -8.71 12.78 -0.57
N TYR A 271 -7.84 13.52 0.14
CA TYR A 271 -7.74 13.43 1.60
C TYR A 271 -9.00 13.92 2.29
N VAL A 272 -9.55 15.05 1.81
CA VAL A 272 -10.84 15.54 2.26
C VAL A 272 -11.94 14.49 2.03
N ALA A 273 -11.97 13.84 0.87
CA ALA A 273 -12.97 12.82 0.56
C ALA A 273 -12.95 11.64 1.52
N CYS A 274 -11.77 11.20 1.96
CA CYS A 274 -11.66 10.13 2.97
C CYS A 274 -12.33 10.53 4.29
N VAL A 275 -12.09 11.75 4.78
CA VAL A 275 -12.73 12.27 6.00
C VAL A 275 -14.25 12.44 5.81
N ARG A 276 -14.68 12.92 4.63
CA ARG A 276 -16.11 13.08 4.31
C ARG A 276 -16.83 11.73 4.19
N ALA A 277 -16.13 10.69 3.75
CA ALA A 277 -16.64 9.30 3.79
C ALA A 277 -16.86 8.83 5.25
N ILE A 278 -15.98 9.19 6.19
CA ILE A 278 -16.20 8.97 7.62
C ILE A 278 -17.44 9.76 8.12
N ASP A 279 -17.62 11.03 7.70
CA ASP A 279 -18.81 11.81 8.05
C ASP A 279 -20.10 11.07 7.63
N TYR A 280 -20.12 10.45 6.44
CA TYR A 280 -21.23 9.62 6.00
C TYR A 280 -21.39 8.34 6.82
N LEU A 281 -20.32 7.56 6.98
CA LEU A 281 -20.37 6.28 7.70
C LEU A 281 -20.86 6.45 9.15
N THR A 282 -20.45 7.54 9.81
CA THR A 282 -20.89 7.85 11.19
C THR A 282 -22.29 8.45 11.26
N SER A 283 -22.91 8.78 10.13
CA SER A 283 -24.32 9.21 10.07
C SER A 283 -25.29 8.04 9.88
N LEU A 284 -24.79 6.83 9.58
CA LEU A 284 -25.64 5.67 9.33
C LEU A 284 -26.39 5.24 10.60
N PRO A 285 -27.69 4.95 10.49
CA PRO A 285 -28.50 4.50 11.63
C PRO A 285 -28.02 3.17 12.22
N ASP A 286 -27.32 2.35 11.42
CA ASP A 286 -26.82 1.04 11.82
C ASP A 286 -25.38 1.11 12.40
N TRP A 287 -24.73 2.27 12.41
CA TRP A 287 -23.44 2.44 13.07
C TRP A 287 -23.57 2.26 14.59
N ASP A 288 -22.57 1.62 15.22
CA ASP A 288 -22.58 1.32 16.66
C ASP A 288 -22.30 2.54 17.57
N GLY A 289 -22.01 3.71 16.96
CA GLY A 289 -21.74 4.95 17.67
C GLY A 289 -20.35 5.07 18.27
N LYS A 290 -19.47 4.08 18.07
CA LYS A 290 -18.16 4.02 18.73
C LYS A 290 -17.03 3.69 17.75
N ASN A 291 -17.13 2.60 17.00
CA ASN A 291 -16.04 2.01 16.28
C ASN A 291 -15.99 2.49 14.84
N VAL A 292 -14.91 3.18 14.50
CA VAL A 292 -14.60 3.71 13.17
C VAL A 292 -13.21 3.26 12.77
N PHE A 293 -13.12 2.43 11.75
CA PHE A 293 -11.88 1.85 11.28
C PHE A 293 -11.52 2.31 9.89
N VAL A 294 -10.24 2.31 9.57
CA VAL A 294 -9.71 2.54 8.21
C VAL A 294 -8.71 1.45 7.85
N GLN A 295 -8.77 0.95 6.61
CA GLN A 295 -7.90 -0.14 6.16
C GLN A 295 -7.60 -0.04 4.67
N GLY A 296 -6.33 -0.08 4.29
CA GLY A 296 -5.93 -0.08 2.90
C GLY A 296 -4.50 -0.53 2.66
N GLY A 297 -4.15 -0.71 1.37
CA GLY A 297 -2.81 -1.07 0.94
C GLY A 297 -2.24 -0.08 -0.06
N SER A 298 -0.91 0.08 -0.07
CA SER A 298 -0.21 1.01 -0.96
C SER A 298 -0.69 2.45 -0.77
N GLN A 299 -1.16 3.12 -1.81
CA GLN A 299 -1.83 4.41 -1.65
C GLN A 299 -3.02 4.33 -0.67
N GLY A 300 -3.79 3.23 -0.67
CA GLY A 300 -4.86 3.01 0.30
C GLY A 300 -4.34 2.93 1.73
N GLY A 301 -3.16 2.36 1.94
CA GLY A 301 -2.45 2.38 3.24
C GLY A 301 -2.04 3.79 3.64
N ALA A 302 -1.53 4.59 2.70
CA ALA A 302 -1.27 6.01 2.90
C ALA A 302 -2.54 6.78 3.29
N LEU A 303 -3.62 6.61 2.53
CA LEU A 303 -4.90 7.26 2.77
C LEU A 303 -5.53 6.83 4.11
N SER A 304 -5.28 5.59 4.55
CA SER A 304 -5.71 5.11 5.88
C SER A 304 -4.98 5.86 7.00
N LEU A 305 -3.64 6.00 6.90
CA LEU A 305 -2.84 6.74 7.86
C LEU A 305 -3.17 8.25 7.86
N VAL A 306 -3.40 8.82 6.67
CA VAL A 306 -3.87 10.21 6.51
C VAL A 306 -5.21 10.41 7.21
N THR A 307 -6.17 9.53 6.98
CA THR A 307 -7.49 9.62 7.59
C THR A 307 -7.42 9.52 9.11
N ALA A 308 -6.62 8.56 9.62
CA ALA A 308 -6.41 8.42 11.07
C ALA A 308 -5.69 9.62 11.70
N GLY A 309 -4.80 10.28 10.94
CA GLY A 309 -4.11 11.50 11.41
C GLY A 309 -4.95 12.77 11.33
N LEU A 310 -6.01 12.79 10.50
CA LEU A 310 -6.91 13.96 10.31
C LEU A 310 -8.20 13.86 11.13
N ASP A 311 -8.68 12.65 11.37
CA ASP A 311 -10.00 12.45 11.98
C ASP A 311 -9.90 11.68 13.30
N PRO A 312 -10.07 12.37 14.44
CA PRO A 312 -9.96 11.75 15.76
C PRO A 312 -11.08 10.73 16.06
N ARG A 313 -12.10 10.61 15.21
CA ARG A 313 -13.14 9.58 15.34
C ARG A 313 -12.63 8.20 14.91
N VAL A 314 -11.54 8.13 14.15
CA VAL A 314 -10.91 6.84 13.78
C VAL A 314 -10.37 6.18 15.04
N THR A 315 -10.86 4.98 15.33
CA THR A 315 -10.54 4.22 16.55
C THR A 315 -9.50 3.13 16.33
N ALA A 316 -9.23 2.71 15.08
CA ALA A 316 -8.07 1.90 14.72
C ALA A 316 -7.79 1.99 13.21
N CYS A 317 -6.52 1.82 12.85
CA CYS A 317 -6.02 1.95 11.49
C CYS A 317 -5.17 0.74 11.08
N VAL A 318 -5.41 0.23 9.87
CA VAL A 318 -4.59 -0.81 9.24
C VAL A 318 -4.00 -0.25 7.93
N ALA A 319 -2.68 -0.32 7.78
CA ALA A 319 -1.97 0.13 6.60
C ALA A 319 -0.99 -0.92 6.08
N ASN A 320 -1.19 -1.39 4.86
CA ASN A 320 -0.25 -2.30 4.20
C ASN A 320 0.71 -1.48 3.33
N HIS A 321 2.01 -1.68 3.50
CA HIS A 321 3.09 -1.06 2.71
C HIS A 321 2.71 0.36 2.22
N PRO A 322 2.56 1.34 3.14
CA PRO A 322 1.99 2.65 2.83
C PRO A 322 2.85 3.44 1.85
N ALA A 323 2.22 3.94 0.78
CA ALA A 323 2.81 4.85 -0.19
C ALA A 323 2.90 6.30 0.35
N LEU A 324 3.30 7.25 -0.47
CA LEU A 324 3.32 8.70 -0.21
C LEU A 324 4.06 9.08 1.09
N SER A 325 5.09 8.30 1.43
CA SER A 325 5.81 8.41 2.69
C SER A 325 7.22 8.90 2.44
N ASP A 326 7.59 10.03 3.02
CA ASP A 326 8.89 10.69 2.86
C ASP A 326 9.30 10.82 1.38
N MET A 327 8.36 11.32 0.56
CA MET A 327 8.49 11.40 -0.89
C MET A 327 9.72 12.19 -1.35
N ALA A 328 10.15 13.18 -0.57
CA ALA A 328 11.34 13.98 -0.83
C ALA A 328 12.65 13.35 -0.28
N GLY A 329 12.61 12.14 0.27
CA GLY A 329 13.78 11.45 0.84
C GLY A 329 14.96 11.29 -0.11
N TYR A 330 14.71 11.27 -1.42
CA TYR A 330 15.76 11.25 -2.46
C TYR A 330 16.72 12.44 -2.40
N LEU A 331 16.28 13.57 -1.85
CA LEU A 331 17.13 14.74 -1.63
C LEU A 331 18.18 14.55 -0.52
N ASP A 332 18.04 13.50 0.28
CA ASP A 332 19.02 13.08 1.30
C ASP A 332 19.85 11.86 0.84
N ASN A 333 19.96 11.63 -0.46
CA ASN A 333 20.70 10.51 -1.06
C ASN A 333 20.28 9.13 -0.52
N ARG A 334 19.01 8.92 -0.28
CA ARG A 334 18.42 7.66 0.15
C ARG A 334 17.05 7.43 -0.48
N ALA A 335 16.47 6.27 -0.27
CA ALA A 335 15.13 5.99 -0.76
C ALA A 335 14.10 7.00 -0.24
N GLY A 336 13.30 7.53 -1.16
CA GLY A 336 12.04 8.20 -0.92
C GLY A 336 10.87 7.31 -1.34
N GLY A 337 9.66 7.64 -0.90
CA GLY A 337 8.48 6.84 -1.17
C GLY A 337 7.92 6.98 -2.58
N TYR A 338 6.98 6.09 -2.91
CA TYR A 338 6.14 6.22 -4.08
C TYR A 338 5.45 7.60 -4.08
N PRO A 339 5.34 8.29 -5.24
CA PRO A 339 5.47 7.78 -6.61
C PRO A 339 6.88 7.85 -7.21
N HIS A 340 7.93 8.00 -6.41
CA HIS A 340 9.31 8.08 -6.90
C HIS A 340 9.55 9.29 -7.80
N PHE A 341 9.26 10.48 -7.30
CA PHE A 341 9.37 11.74 -8.03
C PHE A 341 10.77 12.02 -8.60
N ASN A 342 11.82 11.37 -8.07
CA ASN A 342 13.17 11.42 -8.62
C ASN A 342 13.29 10.86 -10.05
N ARG A 343 12.32 10.07 -10.51
CA ARG A 343 12.27 9.53 -11.88
C ARG A 343 11.70 10.54 -12.90
N LEU A 344 11.11 11.62 -12.41
CA LEU A 344 10.50 12.67 -13.21
C LEU A 344 11.33 13.95 -13.14
N LYS A 345 11.37 14.72 -14.22
CA LYS A 345 12.12 15.99 -14.28
C LYS A 345 11.40 17.07 -13.46
N ASN A 346 12.17 17.92 -12.81
CA ASN A 346 11.70 19.13 -12.12
C ASN A 346 10.65 18.86 -11.00
N MET A 347 10.73 17.71 -10.34
CA MET A 347 9.81 17.39 -9.24
C MET A 347 10.26 17.90 -7.87
N PHE A 348 11.51 18.28 -7.71
CA PHE A 348 12.06 18.76 -6.43
C PHE A 348 12.38 20.25 -6.45
N THR A 349 11.52 21.08 -7.09
CA THR A 349 11.58 22.53 -6.88
C THR A 349 11.18 22.90 -5.45
N PRO A 350 11.62 24.04 -4.90
CA PRO A 350 11.27 24.46 -3.55
C PRO A 350 9.75 24.47 -3.29
N GLU A 351 8.94 24.90 -4.27
CA GLU A 351 7.49 24.98 -4.20
C GLU A 351 6.87 23.56 -4.07
N LYS A 352 7.29 22.63 -4.92
CA LYS A 352 6.81 21.24 -4.91
C LYS A 352 7.22 20.52 -3.63
N VAL A 353 8.47 20.68 -3.19
CA VAL A 353 8.93 20.09 -1.93
C VAL A 353 8.15 20.65 -0.73
N ASN A 354 7.85 21.96 -0.76
CA ASN A 354 6.99 22.57 0.27
C ASN A 354 5.57 21.99 0.22
N THR A 355 4.98 21.86 -0.96
CA THR A 355 3.66 21.22 -1.13
C THR A 355 3.67 19.78 -0.65
N MET A 356 4.66 18.97 -1.06
CA MET A 356 4.80 17.59 -0.57
C MET A 356 4.73 17.51 0.95
N ALA A 357 5.32 18.45 1.69
CA ALA A 357 5.34 18.43 3.15
C ALA A 357 3.93 18.48 3.77
N TYR A 358 2.94 19.07 3.11
CA TYR A 358 1.55 19.08 3.57
C TYR A 358 0.79 17.78 3.27
N TYR A 359 1.29 16.94 2.37
CA TYR A 359 0.60 15.75 1.88
C TYR A 359 1.35 14.45 2.18
N ASP A 360 2.56 14.55 2.70
CA ASP A 360 3.37 13.38 3.03
C ASP A 360 2.84 12.67 4.28
N VAL A 361 2.70 11.36 4.18
CA VAL A 361 2.19 10.49 5.26
C VAL A 361 2.96 10.67 6.56
N VAL A 362 4.27 10.99 6.52
CA VAL A 362 5.08 11.17 7.74
C VAL A 362 4.54 12.25 8.66
N ASN A 363 3.87 13.28 8.12
CA ASN A 363 3.30 14.35 8.94
C ASN A 363 1.94 13.98 9.53
N PHE A 364 1.17 13.12 8.88
CA PHE A 364 -0.05 12.54 9.45
C PHE A 364 0.29 11.48 10.51
N ALA A 365 1.29 10.64 10.27
CA ALA A 365 1.77 9.63 11.20
C ALA A 365 2.09 10.19 12.59
N ARG A 366 2.65 11.41 12.66
CA ARG A 366 2.92 12.15 13.92
C ARG A 366 1.66 12.46 14.73
N ARG A 367 0.48 12.46 14.10
CA ARG A 367 -0.82 12.91 14.65
C ARG A 367 -1.77 11.79 14.97
N ILE A 368 -1.41 10.55 14.62
CA ILE A 368 -2.25 9.38 14.89
C ILE A 368 -2.24 9.09 16.39
N THR A 369 -3.43 8.96 16.97
CA THR A 369 -3.62 8.65 18.38
C THR A 369 -4.27 7.27 18.62
N CYS A 370 -4.92 6.70 17.59
CA CYS A 370 -5.54 5.37 17.67
C CYS A 370 -4.52 4.24 17.44
N PRO A 371 -4.81 3.01 17.88
CA PRO A 371 -3.99 1.84 17.54
C PRO A 371 -3.79 1.66 16.02
N VAL A 372 -2.58 1.30 15.62
CA VAL A 372 -2.20 1.09 14.22
C VAL A 372 -1.60 -0.29 14.01
N TYR A 373 -1.99 -0.94 12.90
CA TYR A 373 -1.35 -2.16 12.41
C TYR A 373 -0.75 -1.91 11.05
N ILE A 374 0.57 -2.06 10.91
CA ILE A 374 1.27 -1.85 9.63
C ILE A 374 1.93 -3.14 9.15
N THR A 375 1.83 -3.42 7.84
CA THR A 375 2.60 -4.52 7.23
C THR A 375 3.52 -3.99 6.14
N TRP A 376 4.71 -4.55 6.04
CA TRP A 376 5.62 -4.29 4.91
C TRP A 376 6.62 -5.44 4.73
N GLY A 377 7.22 -5.50 3.53
CA GLY A 377 8.34 -6.36 3.20
C GLY A 377 9.62 -5.57 3.03
N TYR A 378 10.79 -6.22 3.18
CA TYR A 378 12.05 -5.51 2.92
C TYR A 378 12.36 -5.43 1.43
N ASN A 379 11.92 -6.41 0.64
CA ASN A 379 12.19 -6.44 -0.80
C ASN A 379 11.22 -5.55 -1.63
N ASP A 380 10.38 -4.76 -0.98
CA ASP A 380 9.46 -3.86 -1.68
C ASP A 380 10.23 -2.73 -2.40
N ASN A 381 10.06 -2.65 -3.73
CA ASN A 381 10.61 -1.60 -4.61
C ASN A 381 9.57 -0.54 -5.01
N VAL A 382 8.34 -0.66 -4.53
CA VAL A 382 7.26 0.31 -4.75
C VAL A 382 7.12 1.20 -3.51
N CYS A 383 6.98 0.60 -2.33
CA CYS A 383 6.96 1.30 -1.05
C CYS A 383 8.14 0.79 -0.21
N PRO A 384 9.34 1.35 -0.39
CA PRO A 384 10.55 0.77 0.13
C PRO A 384 10.59 0.70 1.66
N PRO A 385 11.27 -0.31 2.24
CA PRO A 385 11.33 -0.50 3.69
C PRO A 385 11.89 0.72 4.43
N THR A 386 12.78 1.48 3.79
CA THR A 386 13.30 2.76 4.33
C THR A 386 12.15 3.68 4.73
N THR A 387 11.16 3.88 3.85
CA THR A 387 10.05 4.81 4.13
C THR A 387 9.01 4.20 5.06
N SER A 388 8.79 2.89 5.00
CA SER A 388 7.90 2.18 5.92
C SER A 388 8.41 2.28 7.38
N TYR A 389 9.72 2.12 7.60
CA TYR A 389 10.33 2.34 8.92
C TYR A 389 10.25 3.79 9.37
N ILE A 390 10.40 4.77 8.48
CA ILE A 390 10.24 6.19 8.84
C ILE A 390 8.84 6.46 9.38
N VAL A 391 7.81 5.96 8.69
CA VAL A 391 6.42 6.07 9.15
C VAL A 391 6.23 5.37 10.49
N TRP A 392 6.71 4.12 10.60
CA TRP A 392 6.65 3.34 11.83
C TRP A 392 7.29 4.06 13.02
N ASN A 393 8.50 4.63 12.82
CA ASN A 393 9.23 5.33 13.88
C ASN A 393 8.51 6.59 14.39
N LEU A 394 7.70 7.23 13.54
CA LEU A 394 6.97 8.46 13.89
C LEU A 394 5.66 8.23 14.65
N ILE A 395 5.05 7.07 14.50
CA ILE A 395 3.80 6.75 15.21
C ILE A 395 4.13 6.47 16.67
N THR A 396 3.52 7.26 17.57
CA THR A 396 3.68 7.12 19.02
C THR A 396 2.49 6.41 19.69
N ALA A 397 1.36 6.28 18.98
CA ALA A 397 0.21 5.50 19.40
C ALA A 397 0.54 4.00 19.55
N PRO A 398 -0.27 3.21 20.26
CA PRO A 398 -0.14 1.76 20.25
C PRO A 398 -0.06 1.21 18.84
N LYS A 399 0.92 0.33 18.57
CA LYS A 399 1.15 -0.14 17.22
C LYS A 399 1.65 -1.57 17.18
N ASP A 400 1.13 -2.31 16.21
CA ASP A 400 1.55 -3.67 15.88
C ASP A 400 2.07 -3.72 14.44
N ALA A 401 2.99 -4.61 14.15
CA ALA A 401 3.52 -4.80 12.80
C ALA A 401 3.58 -6.27 12.40
N LEU A 402 3.33 -6.53 11.11
CA LEU A 402 3.76 -7.76 10.46
C LEU A 402 4.81 -7.39 9.41
N ILE A 403 6.07 -7.67 9.74
CA ILE A 403 7.18 -7.51 8.81
C ILE A 403 7.48 -8.88 8.20
N THR A 404 7.43 -8.97 6.88
CA THR A 404 7.78 -10.17 6.14
C THR A 404 8.97 -9.84 5.25
N PRO A 405 10.23 -10.06 5.69
CA PRO A 405 11.43 -9.58 4.99
C PRO A 405 11.50 -9.97 3.51
N ILE A 406 11.06 -11.18 3.18
CA ILE A 406 11.06 -11.71 1.81
C ILE A 406 10.06 -11.02 0.88
N ASN A 407 9.00 -10.40 1.42
CA ASN A 407 7.94 -9.83 0.58
C ASN A 407 8.42 -8.60 -0.18
N GLU A 408 7.94 -8.51 -1.42
CA GLU A 408 7.88 -7.30 -2.22
C GLU A 408 6.56 -6.55 -1.95
N HIS A 409 5.98 -5.90 -2.96
CA HIS A 409 4.76 -5.07 -2.83
C HIS A 409 3.47 -5.90 -2.86
N TRP A 410 3.32 -6.84 -1.94
CA TRP A 410 2.13 -7.69 -1.84
C TRP A 410 1.85 -8.19 -0.43
N THR A 411 0.59 -8.54 -0.18
CA THR A 411 0.12 -9.23 1.03
C THR A 411 -0.78 -10.40 0.62
N THR A 412 -0.87 -11.40 1.48
CA THR A 412 -1.78 -12.54 1.27
C THR A 412 -3.21 -12.22 1.71
N GLU A 413 -4.19 -12.93 1.19
CA GLU A 413 -5.58 -12.83 1.67
C GLU A 413 -5.70 -13.18 3.16
N ASN A 414 -4.92 -14.15 3.63
CA ASN A 414 -4.86 -14.52 5.04
C ASN A 414 -4.35 -13.35 5.91
N THR A 415 -3.38 -12.58 5.44
CA THR A 415 -2.94 -11.35 6.12
C THR A 415 -4.09 -10.36 6.24
N ASN A 416 -4.83 -10.11 5.15
CA ASN A 416 -5.96 -9.17 5.14
C ASN A 416 -7.09 -9.64 6.07
N PHE A 417 -7.39 -10.95 6.09
CA PHE A 417 -8.36 -11.52 7.02
C PHE A 417 -7.93 -11.35 8.48
N ASN A 418 -6.67 -11.65 8.81
CA ASN A 418 -6.13 -11.49 10.16
C ASN A 418 -6.14 -10.01 10.62
N GLN A 419 -5.97 -9.08 9.70
CA GLN A 419 -6.10 -7.64 10.00
C GLN A 419 -7.55 -7.27 10.37
N MET A 420 -8.54 -7.83 9.68
CA MET A 420 -9.95 -7.67 10.11
C MET A 420 -10.18 -8.27 11.51
N VAL A 421 -9.60 -9.42 11.81
CA VAL A 421 -9.65 -10.01 13.15
C VAL A 421 -8.96 -9.11 14.18
N TRP A 422 -7.84 -8.47 13.83
CA TRP A 422 -7.17 -7.51 14.70
C TRP A 422 -8.04 -6.27 14.95
N LEU A 423 -8.68 -5.71 13.92
CA LEU A 423 -9.64 -4.60 14.06
C LEU A 423 -10.79 -4.99 15.01
N LYS A 424 -11.28 -6.21 14.91
CA LYS A 424 -12.34 -6.71 15.81
C LYS A 424 -11.91 -6.74 17.28
N LYS A 425 -10.61 -6.94 17.57
CA LYS A 425 -10.06 -6.87 18.92
C LYS A 425 -9.90 -5.43 19.45
N GLN A 426 -9.92 -4.43 18.57
CA GLN A 426 -9.85 -3.01 18.93
C GLN A 426 -11.24 -2.40 19.22
N MET A 427 -12.32 -3.18 19.12
CA MET A 427 -13.68 -2.69 19.39
C MET A 427 -13.87 -2.35 20.89
N HIS A 428 -14.58 -1.24 21.14
CA HIS A 428 -14.92 -0.72 22.48
C HIS A 428 -16.36 -1.01 22.88
#